data_a2aea8e29ef4b535bf255f2338af2778
#
_entry.id   a2aea8e29ef4b535bf255f2338af2778
#
_cell.length_a   1.000
_cell.length_b   1.000
_cell.length_c   1.000
_cell.angle_alpha   90.00
_cell.angle_beta   90.00
_cell.angle_gamma   90.00
#
_symmetry.space_group_name_H-M   'P 1'
#
loop_
_entity.id
_entity.type
_entity.pdbx_description
1 polymer ?
#
loop_
_entity_poly.entity_id
_entity_poly.type
_entity_poly.pdbx_seq_one_letter_code
_entity_poly.pdbx_strand_id
1 'polypeptide(L)'
;LRSRGLGDVYKRQHIVTTGFDRSNLYFEVRTAKDKMAQVMRLLQEHEGESGIIYCITRKLVEEVYEALKARGIAVTKYHAGLSDEERRMNQDDFIYDRCSLMVATNAFGMGIDKPDVRFVIHYNMPKNMESYYQEAGRAGRDGEPSSCILLYSGQDVRTNQFFIENNRENEELSETELEEVIAKDRERLKKMTYYCYTKDCLREYMLGYFGEPAKGYCGNCSNCLQNYEEVDVSKYARIMLCCIEECRERYGVTTILETLHGSRSEKVLRYRLNENCLLYTSPSPRDRS
;
A
#
# COMPACT_ATOMS: atom_id res chain seq x y z
N LEU A 1 -27.60 -38.75 35.71
CA LEU A 1 -27.57 -37.34 35.34
C LEU A 1 -27.26 -37.27 33.85
N ARG A 2 -28.30 -37.04 33.02
CA ARG A 2 -28.15 -36.85 31.58
C ARG A 2 -27.50 -35.48 31.34
N SER A 3 -26.36 -35.46 30.70
CA SER A 3 -25.71 -34.31 30.12
C SER A 3 -26.69 -33.65 29.14
N ARG A 4 -27.39 -32.60 29.57
CA ARG A 4 -28.17 -31.74 28.68
C ARG A 4 -27.14 -30.82 27.99
N GLY A 5 -26.97 -31.10 26.74
CA GLY A 5 -25.94 -30.72 25.84
C GLY A 5 -25.69 -29.24 25.70
N LEU A 6 -24.44 -28.96 25.51
CA LEU A 6 -23.90 -27.78 24.86
C LEU A 6 -24.62 -27.39 23.56
N GLY A 7 -25.38 -28.29 22.92
CA GLY A 7 -26.17 -28.03 21.71
C GLY A 7 -27.31 -27.01 21.85
N ASP A 8 -27.88 -26.79 23.04
CA ASP A 8 -28.96 -25.82 23.26
C ASP A 8 -28.45 -24.37 23.42
N VAL A 9 -27.17 -24.21 23.83
CA VAL A 9 -26.53 -22.88 23.93
C VAL A 9 -26.24 -22.32 22.56
N TYR A 10 -25.85 -23.16 21.58
CA TYR A 10 -25.54 -22.75 20.23
C TYR A 10 -26.79 -22.37 19.39
N LYS A 11 -27.96 -22.87 19.73
CA LYS A 11 -29.21 -22.55 19.01
C LYS A 11 -29.77 -21.15 19.25
N ARG A 12 -29.21 -20.39 20.21
CA ARG A 12 -29.65 -19.01 20.54
C ARG A 12 -28.59 -17.95 20.22
N GLN A 13 -27.56 -18.29 19.46
CA GLN A 13 -26.58 -17.30 19.05
C GLN A 13 -27.12 -16.51 17.86
N HIS A 14 -27.20 -15.18 18.02
CA HIS A 14 -27.38 -14.26 16.91
C HIS A 14 -26.02 -14.02 16.27
N ILE A 15 -25.81 -14.56 15.08
CA ILE A 15 -24.64 -14.28 14.27
C ILE A 15 -24.90 -12.95 13.56
N VAL A 16 -24.23 -11.90 14.01
CA VAL A 16 -24.22 -10.61 13.30
C VAL A 16 -22.95 -10.56 12.46
N THR A 17 -23.10 -10.57 11.16
CA THR A 17 -21.99 -10.35 10.23
C THR A 17 -21.99 -8.88 9.87
N THR A 18 -21.00 -8.12 10.33
CA THR A 18 -20.74 -6.77 9.84
C THR A 18 -19.85 -6.87 8.62
N GLY A 19 -20.19 -6.17 7.55
CA GLY A 19 -19.37 -6.12 6.33
C GLY A 19 -18.00 -5.44 6.56
N PHE A 20 -17.16 -5.53 5.54
CA PHE A 20 -15.84 -4.83 5.53
C PHE A 20 -15.97 -3.35 5.16
N ASP A 21 -17.14 -2.87 4.73
CA ASP A 21 -17.29 -1.47 4.32
C ASP A 21 -17.28 -0.51 5.52
N ARG A 22 -16.35 0.43 5.46
CA ARG A 22 -16.18 1.54 6.40
C ARG A 22 -16.39 2.85 5.64
N SER A 23 -17.65 3.25 5.47
CA SER A 23 -18.05 4.39 4.64
C SER A 23 -17.46 5.73 5.09
N ASN A 24 -17.13 5.86 6.37
CA ASN A 24 -16.50 7.06 6.96
C ASN A 24 -15.02 7.21 6.61
N LEU A 25 -14.35 6.19 6.05
CA LEU A 25 -12.94 6.26 5.71
C LEU A 25 -12.74 6.77 4.28
N TYR A 26 -11.95 7.80 4.11
CA TYR A 26 -11.44 8.24 2.81
C TYR A 26 -10.15 7.48 2.48
N PHE A 27 -10.07 6.91 1.27
CA PHE A 27 -8.88 6.18 0.82
C PHE A 27 -8.15 6.94 -0.28
N GLU A 28 -6.84 7.04 -0.14
CA GLU A 28 -5.98 7.68 -1.12
C GLU A 28 -4.66 6.94 -1.30
N VAL A 29 -4.19 6.87 -2.56
CA VAL A 29 -2.84 6.42 -2.90
C VAL A 29 -2.11 7.59 -3.58
N ARG A 30 -1.00 8.03 -2.97
CA ARG A 30 -0.10 9.07 -3.52
C ARG A 30 1.22 8.45 -3.94
N THR A 31 1.59 8.59 -5.20
CA THR A 31 2.96 8.27 -5.63
C THR A 31 3.90 9.37 -5.13
N ALA A 32 4.87 9.01 -4.30
CA ALA A 32 5.75 9.96 -3.65
C ALA A 32 7.23 9.67 -3.95
N LYS A 33 7.95 10.67 -4.50
CA LYS A 33 9.41 10.65 -4.60
C LYS A 33 10.05 11.02 -3.26
N ASP A 34 9.52 12.04 -2.60
CA ASP A 34 9.90 12.47 -1.25
C ASP A 34 8.71 12.23 -0.31
N LYS A 35 8.75 11.11 0.40
CA LYS A 35 7.70 10.69 1.32
C LYS A 35 7.63 11.58 2.55
N MET A 36 8.80 12.06 3.05
CA MET A 36 8.82 12.94 4.22
C MET A 36 8.15 14.29 3.91
N ALA A 37 8.42 14.87 2.75
CA ALA A 37 7.73 16.09 2.32
C ALA A 37 6.21 15.89 2.22
N GLN A 38 5.75 14.71 1.77
CA GLN A 38 4.33 14.38 1.75
C GLN A 38 3.75 14.24 3.16
N VAL A 39 4.45 13.56 4.07
CA VAL A 39 4.05 13.47 5.48
C VAL A 39 3.88 14.87 6.07
N MET A 40 4.84 15.77 5.86
CA MET A 40 4.76 17.13 6.40
C MET A 40 3.53 17.91 5.89
N ARG A 41 3.18 17.74 4.60
CA ARG A 41 1.95 18.34 4.06
C ARG A 41 0.70 17.75 4.68
N LEU A 42 0.64 16.44 4.80
CA LEU A 42 -0.49 15.74 5.43
C LEU A 42 -0.68 16.15 6.89
N LEU A 43 0.41 16.33 7.64
CA LEU A 43 0.32 16.83 9.02
C LEU A 43 -0.17 18.27 9.11
N GLN A 44 0.06 19.10 8.09
CA GLN A 44 -0.53 20.45 7.99
C GLN A 44 -2.01 20.38 7.62
N GLU A 45 -2.40 19.46 6.72
CA GLU A 45 -3.81 19.24 6.34
C GLU A 45 -4.64 18.71 7.53
N HIS A 46 -4.01 18.02 8.48
CA HIS A 46 -4.59 17.38 9.66
C HIS A 46 -4.10 18.03 10.98
N GLU A 47 -3.87 19.34 10.98
CA GLU A 47 -3.37 20.04 12.17
C GLU A 47 -4.32 19.90 13.37
N GLY A 48 -3.79 19.50 14.51
CA GLY A 48 -4.58 19.29 15.74
C GLY A 48 -5.31 17.96 15.83
N GLU A 49 -5.20 17.11 14.83
CA GLU A 49 -5.84 15.78 14.79
C GLU A 49 -4.89 14.66 15.22
N SER A 50 -5.47 13.58 15.75
CA SER A 50 -4.71 12.36 16.12
C SER A 50 -4.50 11.47 14.90
N GLY A 51 -3.25 10.98 14.72
CA GLY A 51 -2.91 10.13 13.57
C GLY A 51 -1.84 9.09 13.84
N ILE A 52 -1.76 8.12 12.91
CA ILE A 52 -0.78 7.04 12.95
C ILE A 52 -0.01 7.00 11.63
N ILE A 53 1.33 6.89 11.70
CA ILE A 53 2.19 6.66 10.54
C ILE A 53 2.77 5.25 10.64
N TYR A 54 2.40 4.37 9.69
CA TYR A 54 2.93 3.03 9.60
C TYR A 54 4.17 2.97 8.72
N CYS A 55 5.24 2.39 9.26
CA CYS A 55 6.51 2.14 8.57
C CYS A 55 6.81 0.64 8.50
N ILE A 56 7.44 0.20 7.42
CA ILE A 56 7.70 -1.22 7.16
C ILE A 56 8.79 -1.83 8.06
N THR A 57 9.73 -1.01 8.59
CA THR A 57 10.84 -1.49 9.45
C THR A 57 10.97 -0.66 10.71
N ARG A 58 11.56 -1.26 11.75
CA ARG A 58 11.92 -0.58 13.01
C ARG A 58 12.85 0.61 12.77
N LYS A 59 13.87 0.41 11.93
CA LYS A 59 14.83 1.45 11.57
C LYS A 59 14.14 2.67 10.97
N LEU A 60 13.18 2.45 10.07
CA LEU A 60 12.44 3.53 9.44
C LEU A 60 11.50 4.25 10.42
N VAL A 61 10.94 3.53 11.40
CA VAL A 61 10.18 4.16 12.51
C VAL A 61 11.06 5.14 13.26
N GLU A 62 12.29 4.73 13.61
CA GLU A 62 13.24 5.62 14.30
C GLU A 62 13.61 6.83 13.45
N GLU A 63 13.93 6.64 12.17
CA GLU A 63 14.28 7.72 11.24
C GLU A 63 13.14 8.74 11.09
N VAL A 64 11.90 8.27 10.90
CA VAL A 64 10.73 9.14 10.76
C VAL A 64 10.41 9.83 12.07
N TYR A 65 10.46 9.12 13.20
CA TYR A 65 10.26 9.68 14.53
C TYR A 65 11.24 10.80 14.83
N GLU A 66 12.54 10.57 14.66
CA GLU A 66 13.57 11.59 14.92
C GLU A 66 13.41 12.81 13.98
N ALA A 67 13.08 12.57 12.72
CA ALA A 67 12.87 13.64 11.77
C ALA A 67 11.67 14.53 12.11
N LEU A 68 10.59 13.96 12.65
CA LEU A 68 9.39 14.70 13.09
C LEU A 68 9.67 15.42 14.41
N LYS A 69 10.31 14.75 15.36
CA LYS A 69 10.70 15.32 16.66
C LYS A 69 11.63 16.53 16.51
N ALA A 70 12.62 16.43 15.60
CA ALA A 70 13.52 17.54 15.30
C ALA A 70 12.82 18.78 14.73
N ARG A 71 11.58 18.62 14.20
CA ARG A 71 10.72 19.71 13.71
C ARG A 71 9.73 20.22 14.78
N GLY A 72 9.85 19.75 16.03
CA GLY A 72 8.99 20.17 17.15
C GLY A 72 7.59 19.54 17.15
N ILE A 73 7.36 18.48 16.37
CA ILE A 73 6.08 17.77 16.34
C ILE A 73 5.98 16.87 17.57
N ALA A 74 4.85 16.93 18.29
CA ALA A 74 4.53 16.05 19.41
C ALA A 74 4.22 14.65 18.89
N VAL A 75 5.24 13.77 18.86
CA VAL A 75 5.19 12.45 18.27
C VAL A 75 5.76 11.41 19.21
N THR A 76 5.16 10.22 19.22
CA THR A 76 5.66 9.03 19.91
C THR A 76 5.89 7.89 18.93
N LYS A 77 6.51 6.80 19.35
CA LYS A 77 6.87 5.67 18.47
C LYS A 77 6.53 4.32 19.08
N TYR A 78 6.29 3.31 18.21
CA TYR A 78 6.01 1.97 18.66
C TYR A 78 6.54 0.89 17.71
N HIS A 79 7.39 -0.01 18.19
CA HIS A 79 7.82 -1.20 17.47
C HIS A 79 8.31 -2.28 18.43
N ALA A 80 8.42 -3.52 17.97
CA ALA A 80 8.79 -4.68 18.79
C ALA A 80 10.23 -4.65 19.34
N GLY A 81 11.07 -3.69 18.91
CA GLY A 81 12.44 -3.51 19.44
C GLY A 81 12.53 -2.64 20.69
N LEU A 82 11.43 -1.98 21.08
CA LEU A 82 11.35 -1.21 22.33
C LEU A 82 11.13 -2.16 23.51
N SER A 83 11.56 -1.76 24.71
CA SER A 83 11.21 -2.45 25.94
C SER A 83 9.70 -2.42 26.20
N ASP A 84 9.22 -3.35 27.05
CA ASP A 84 7.79 -3.41 27.40
C ASP A 84 7.32 -2.12 28.09
N GLU A 85 8.19 -1.53 28.90
CA GLU A 85 7.91 -0.28 29.59
C GLU A 85 7.81 0.89 28.61
N GLU A 86 8.77 1.04 27.69
CA GLU A 86 8.74 2.07 26.65
C GLU A 86 7.50 1.90 25.75
N ARG A 87 7.17 0.68 25.35
CA ARG A 87 5.97 0.41 24.55
C ARG A 87 4.71 0.88 25.26
N ARG A 88 4.59 0.57 26.55
CA ARG A 88 3.44 0.99 27.36
C ARG A 88 3.38 2.50 27.53
N MET A 89 4.48 3.14 27.88
CA MET A 89 4.54 4.60 28.02
C MET A 89 4.15 5.31 26.71
N ASN A 90 4.77 4.91 25.61
CA ASN A 90 4.51 5.50 24.30
C ASN A 90 3.07 5.29 23.81
N GLN A 91 2.48 4.13 24.12
CA GLN A 91 1.08 3.84 23.86
C GLN A 91 0.16 4.71 24.70
N ASP A 92 0.44 4.86 26.00
CA ASP A 92 -0.32 5.70 26.93
C ASP A 92 -0.24 7.18 26.51
N ASP A 93 0.92 7.65 26.04
CA ASP A 93 1.09 9.01 25.54
C ASP A 93 0.20 9.29 24.33
N PHE A 94 0.02 8.31 23.46
CA PHE A 94 -0.88 8.43 22.31
C PHE A 94 -2.35 8.32 22.71
N ILE A 95 -2.71 7.35 23.58
CA ILE A 95 -4.10 7.12 23.99
C ILE A 95 -4.66 8.31 24.79
N TYR A 96 -3.84 8.89 25.67
CA TYR A 96 -4.24 10.02 26.52
C TYR A 96 -3.92 11.41 25.93
N ASP A 97 -3.71 11.50 24.62
CA ASP A 97 -3.50 12.76 23.88
C ASP A 97 -2.30 13.61 24.35
N ARG A 98 -1.31 13.00 25.04
CA ARG A 98 -0.04 13.65 25.31
C ARG A 98 0.82 13.81 24.06
N CYS A 99 0.66 12.88 23.12
CA CYS A 99 1.17 12.96 21.75
C CYS A 99 0.04 12.66 20.78
N SER A 100 -0.23 13.55 19.84
CA SER A 100 -1.27 13.36 18.81
C SER A 100 -0.84 12.43 17.68
N LEU A 101 0.46 12.16 17.54
CA LEU A 101 1.02 11.39 16.43
C LEU A 101 1.81 10.18 16.94
N MET A 102 1.51 9.01 16.34
CA MET A 102 2.23 7.76 16.56
C MET A 102 2.96 7.33 15.28
N VAL A 103 4.25 7.02 15.36
CA VAL A 103 5.00 6.36 14.28
C VAL A 103 5.28 4.92 14.67
N ALA A 104 4.80 3.96 13.87
CA ALA A 104 4.85 2.56 14.31
C ALA A 104 5.11 1.56 13.17
N THR A 105 5.54 0.36 13.54
CA THR A 105 5.40 -0.83 12.67
C THR A 105 4.02 -1.47 12.86
N ASN A 106 3.71 -2.49 12.06
CA ASN A 106 2.50 -3.33 12.22
C ASN A 106 2.36 -3.98 13.60
N ALA A 107 3.42 -4.00 14.42
CA ALA A 107 3.35 -4.45 15.81
C ALA A 107 2.44 -3.55 16.69
N PHE A 108 2.23 -2.29 16.28
CA PHE A 108 1.29 -1.39 16.91
C PHE A 108 -0.11 -1.68 16.43
N GLY A 109 -0.90 -2.31 17.25
CA GLY A 109 -2.24 -2.57 16.81
C GLY A 109 -3.06 -3.55 17.63
N MET A 110 -2.50 -4.61 18.15
CA MET A 110 -3.26 -5.51 19.00
C MET A 110 -3.56 -4.84 20.34
N GLY A 111 -4.85 -4.62 20.64
CA GLY A 111 -5.29 -4.04 21.91
C GLY A 111 -5.35 -2.50 21.98
N ILE A 112 -5.17 -1.79 20.89
CA ILE A 112 -5.31 -0.34 20.87
C ILE A 112 -6.72 0.05 20.45
N ASP A 113 -7.41 0.70 21.38
CA ASP A 113 -8.76 1.20 21.17
C ASP A 113 -8.83 2.73 21.40
N LYS A 114 -8.21 3.48 20.47
CA LYS A 114 -8.37 4.93 20.36
C LYS A 114 -9.39 5.21 19.25
N PRO A 115 -10.60 5.68 19.58
CA PRO A 115 -11.68 5.80 18.62
C PRO A 115 -11.51 6.97 17.64
N ASP A 116 -10.83 8.02 18.07
CA ASP A 116 -10.73 9.33 17.42
C ASP A 116 -9.45 9.53 16.60
N VAL A 117 -8.90 8.47 16.06
CA VAL A 117 -7.79 8.56 15.08
C VAL A 117 -8.34 9.11 13.76
N ARG A 118 -7.95 10.33 13.39
CA ARG A 118 -8.48 11.03 12.21
C ARG A 118 -7.73 10.68 10.93
N PHE A 119 -6.49 10.26 11.02
CA PHE A 119 -5.75 9.82 9.83
C PHE A 119 -4.78 8.67 10.10
N VAL A 120 -4.62 7.83 9.09
CA VAL A 120 -3.59 6.80 9.04
C VAL A 120 -2.78 6.98 7.77
N ILE A 121 -1.48 7.18 7.92
CA ILE A 121 -0.54 7.29 6.80
C ILE A 121 0.29 6.01 6.74
N HIS A 122 0.24 5.32 5.61
CA HIS A 122 1.18 4.27 5.31
C HIS A 122 2.39 4.87 4.61
N TYR A 123 3.49 5.04 5.33
CA TYR A 123 4.76 5.56 4.78
C TYR A 123 5.34 4.63 3.72
N ASN A 124 5.09 3.34 3.83
CA ASN A 124 5.41 2.33 2.83
C ASN A 124 4.18 1.49 2.50
N MET A 125 4.16 0.94 1.29
CA MET A 125 3.13 -0.02 0.90
C MET A 125 3.20 -1.26 1.81
N PRO A 126 2.09 -1.65 2.47
CA PRO A 126 2.00 -2.89 3.23
C PRO A 126 2.23 -4.12 2.35
N LYS A 127 2.57 -5.26 2.96
CA LYS A 127 2.87 -6.49 2.22
C LYS A 127 1.66 -7.11 1.51
N ASN A 128 0.43 -6.85 2.01
CA ASN A 128 -0.82 -7.37 1.47
C ASN A 128 -2.01 -6.49 1.87
N MET A 129 -3.18 -6.76 1.27
CA MET A 129 -4.42 -6.03 1.51
C MET A 129 -4.97 -6.22 2.91
N GLU A 130 -4.77 -7.40 3.51
CA GLU A 130 -5.22 -7.71 4.87
C GLU A 130 -4.53 -6.83 5.90
N SER A 131 -3.19 -6.71 5.80
CA SER A 131 -2.42 -5.80 6.66
C SER A 131 -2.84 -4.35 6.45
N TYR A 132 -2.99 -3.93 5.19
CA TYR A 132 -3.45 -2.58 4.87
C TYR A 132 -4.82 -2.27 5.49
N TYR A 133 -5.78 -3.17 5.33
CA TYR A 133 -7.13 -3.01 5.86
C TYR A 133 -7.15 -2.93 7.39
N GLN A 134 -6.40 -3.82 8.07
CA GLN A 134 -6.30 -3.82 9.53
C GLN A 134 -5.68 -2.53 10.08
N GLU A 135 -4.64 -2.02 9.43
CA GLU A 135 -3.94 -0.81 9.82
C GLU A 135 -4.77 0.45 9.52
N ALA A 136 -5.33 0.56 8.31
CA ALA A 136 -6.23 1.64 7.91
C ALA A 136 -7.51 1.68 8.75
N GLY A 137 -8.05 0.50 9.10
CA GLY A 137 -9.26 0.36 9.92
C GLY A 137 -9.15 0.88 11.37
N ARG A 138 -7.98 1.37 11.79
CA ARG A 138 -7.81 2.06 13.07
C ARG A 138 -8.30 3.50 13.03
N ALA A 139 -8.38 4.09 11.84
CA ALA A 139 -8.97 5.40 11.67
C ALA A 139 -10.48 5.37 11.90
N GLY A 140 -11.02 6.42 12.50
CA GLY A 140 -12.44 6.69 12.60
C GLY A 140 -13.28 5.58 13.20
N ARG A 141 -12.85 4.94 14.28
CA ARG A 141 -13.63 3.88 14.95
C ARG A 141 -14.91 4.40 15.58
N ASP A 142 -14.95 5.68 15.87
CA ASP A 142 -16.13 6.41 16.35
C ASP A 142 -17.16 6.70 15.22
N GLY A 143 -16.86 6.34 13.97
CA GLY A 143 -17.71 6.60 12.81
C GLY A 143 -17.52 7.95 12.15
N GLU A 144 -16.69 8.83 12.73
CA GLU A 144 -16.41 10.14 12.16
C GLU A 144 -15.49 10.05 10.91
N PRO A 145 -15.61 11.02 9.97
CA PRO A 145 -14.76 11.05 8.77
C PRO A 145 -13.28 10.97 9.11
N SER A 146 -12.55 10.10 8.42
CA SER A 146 -11.13 9.88 8.66
C SER A 146 -10.41 9.47 7.39
N SER A 147 -9.11 9.81 7.29
CA SER A 147 -8.30 9.66 6.08
C SER A 147 -7.31 8.49 6.18
N CYS A 148 -7.26 7.66 5.14
CA CYS A 148 -6.30 6.56 5.00
C CYS A 148 -5.45 6.80 3.76
N ILE A 149 -4.22 7.29 3.95
CA ILE A 149 -3.34 7.71 2.88
C ILE A 149 -2.16 6.75 2.76
N LEU A 150 -1.94 6.21 1.56
CA LEU A 150 -0.82 5.33 1.25
C LEU A 150 0.20 6.06 0.37
N LEU A 151 1.43 6.23 0.87
CA LEU A 151 2.55 6.80 0.14
C LEU A 151 3.30 5.69 -0.60
N TYR A 152 3.00 5.53 -1.88
CA TYR A 152 3.54 4.47 -2.73
C TYR A 152 4.84 4.89 -3.43
N SER A 153 5.77 3.94 -3.51
CA SER A 153 6.92 4.00 -4.42
C SER A 153 7.25 2.60 -4.96
N GLY A 154 7.82 2.53 -6.17
CA GLY A 154 8.25 1.24 -6.73
C GLY A 154 9.30 0.51 -5.89
N GLN A 155 10.03 1.23 -5.02
CA GLN A 155 10.97 0.63 -4.08
C GLN A 155 10.26 -0.21 -3.01
N ASP A 156 9.03 0.14 -2.63
CA ASP A 156 8.26 -0.62 -1.63
C ASP A 156 7.98 -2.05 -2.10
N VAL A 157 7.71 -2.23 -3.40
CA VAL A 157 7.51 -3.57 -4.00
C VAL A 157 8.76 -4.41 -3.86
N ARG A 158 9.93 -3.85 -4.21
CA ARG A 158 11.22 -4.56 -4.11
C ARG A 158 11.54 -4.93 -2.67
N THR A 159 11.29 -4.03 -1.74
CA THR A 159 11.50 -4.27 -0.30
C THR A 159 10.61 -5.40 0.21
N ASN A 160 9.33 -5.39 -0.15
CA ASN A 160 8.40 -6.47 0.21
C ASN A 160 8.78 -7.81 -0.44
N GLN A 161 9.19 -7.81 -1.72
CA GLN A 161 9.71 -9.02 -2.39
C GLN A 161 10.92 -9.59 -1.65
N PHE A 162 11.87 -8.72 -1.29
CA PHE A 162 13.04 -9.14 -0.51
C PHE A 162 12.65 -9.78 0.82
N PHE A 163 11.68 -9.23 1.55
CA PHE A 163 11.21 -9.84 2.80
C PHE A 163 10.51 -11.17 2.58
N ILE A 164 9.68 -11.31 1.53
CA ILE A 164 9.01 -12.57 1.20
C ILE A 164 10.04 -13.66 0.87
N GLU A 165 11.08 -13.34 0.10
CA GLU A 165 12.09 -14.30 -0.34
C GLU A 165 13.07 -14.70 0.78
N ASN A 166 13.28 -13.82 1.76
CA ASN A 166 14.19 -14.05 2.87
C ASN A 166 13.48 -14.44 4.18
N ASN A 167 12.16 -14.58 4.16
CA ASN A 167 11.41 -15.03 5.33
C ASN A 167 11.55 -16.53 5.52
N ARG A 168 12.61 -16.92 6.24
CA ARG A 168 12.90 -18.32 6.65
C ARG A 168 12.59 -18.55 8.12
N GLU A 169 11.72 -17.76 8.71
CA GLU A 169 11.44 -17.79 10.16
C GLU A 169 10.70 -19.05 10.62
N ASN A 170 10.18 -19.88 9.71
CA ASN A 170 9.54 -21.14 10.05
C ASN A 170 10.46 -22.33 9.73
N GLU A 171 11.36 -22.66 10.64
CA GLU A 171 12.22 -23.85 10.57
C GLU A 171 11.43 -25.19 10.58
N GLU A 172 10.12 -25.17 10.87
CA GLU A 172 9.24 -26.33 10.92
C GLU A 172 8.63 -26.71 9.55
N LEU A 173 8.71 -25.83 8.54
CA LEU A 173 8.14 -26.09 7.21
C LEU A 173 9.12 -26.85 6.32
N SER A 174 8.61 -27.82 5.57
CA SER A 174 9.34 -28.45 4.48
C SER A 174 9.62 -27.43 3.35
N GLU A 175 10.63 -27.71 2.50
CA GLU A 175 10.96 -26.84 1.36
C GLU A 175 9.75 -26.60 0.43
N THR A 176 8.93 -27.63 0.20
CA THR A 176 7.72 -27.53 -0.63
C THR A 176 6.64 -26.64 0.00
N GLU A 177 6.41 -26.75 1.31
CA GLU A 177 5.47 -25.89 2.03
C GLU A 177 5.95 -24.43 2.05
N LEU A 178 7.25 -24.22 2.19
CA LEU A 178 7.84 -22.88 2.14
C LEU A 178 7.65 -22.23 0.76
N GLU A 179 7.87 -23.00 -0.33
CA GLU A 179 7.64 -22.52 -1.69
C GLU A 179 6.17 -22.13 -1.92
N GLU A 180 5.21 -22.92 -1.40
CA GLU A 180 3.79 -22.58 -1.47
C GLU A 180 3.44 -21.29 -0.71
N VAL A 181 4.02 -21.07 0.48
CA VAL A 181 3.83 -19.86 1.26
C VAL A 181 4.38 -18.65 0.51
N ILE A 182 5.61 -18.75 -0.01
CA ILE A 182 6.24 -17.71 -0.81
C ILE A 182 5.38 -17.38 -2.06
N ALA A 183 4.88 -18.37 -2.76
CA ALA A 183 4.03 -18.18 -3.93
C ALA A 183 2.73 -17.44 -3.58
N LYS A 184 2.08 -17.83 -2.48
CA LYS A 184 0.87 -17.15 -1.97
C LYS A 184 1.16 -15.71 -1.56
N ASP A 185 2.27 -15.45 -0.89
CA ASP A 185 2.64 -14.10 -0.47
C ASP A 185 3.02 -13.21 -1.66
N ARG A 186 3.66 -13.77 -2.70
CA ARG A 186 3.89 -13.05 -3.96
C ARG A 186 2.57 -12.66 -4.65
N GLU A 187 1.58 -13.57 -4.66
CA GLU A 187 0.26 -13.26 -5.24
C GLU A 187 -0.47 -12.17 -4.44
N ARG A 188 -0.41 -12.20 -3.11
CA ARG A 188 -0.94 -11.16 -2.24
C ARG A 188 -0.26 -9.81 -2.46
N LEU A 189 1.07 -9.82 -2.58
CA LEU A 189 1.84 -8.61 -2.90
C LEU A 189 1.47 -8.04 -4.27
N LYS A 190 1.25 -8.90 -5.27
CA LYS A 190 0.80 -8.48 -6.60
C LYS A 190 -0.57 -7.77 -6.52
N LYS A 191 -1.53 -8.31 -5.77
CA LYS A 191 -2.84 -7.68 -5.56
C LYS A 191 -2.72 -6.33 -4.84
N MET A 192 -1.87 -6.23 -3.80
CA MET A 192 -1.61 -4.97 -3.12
C MET A 192 -0.92 -3.95 -4.04
N THR A 193 0.01 -4.41 -4.89
CA THR A 193 0.65 -3.55 -5.89
C THR A 193 -0.38 -3.03 -6.89
N TYR A 194 -1.28 -3.88 -7.38
CA TYR A 194 -2.34 -3.47 -8.29
C TYR A 194 -3.27 -2.43 -7.66
N TYR A 195 -3.63 -2.58 -6.39
CA TYR A 195 -4.37 -1.55 -5.63
C TYR A 195 -3.71 -0.18 -5.70
N CYS A 196 -2.37 -0.12 -5.67
CA CYS A 196 -1.64 1.14 -5.75
C CYS A 196 -1.62 1.78 -7.16
N TYR A 197 -1.92 1.01 -8.19
CA TYR A 197 -1.91 1.48 -9.58
C TYR A 197 -3.28 1.63 -10.21
N THR A 198 -4.30 0.96 -9.67
CA THR A 198 -5.63 0.98 -10.26
C THR A 198 -6.18 2.41 -10.35
N LYS A 199 -6.96 2.65 -11.39
CA LYS A 199 -7.77 3.86 -11.57
C LYS A 199 -9.23 3.64 -11.19
N ASP A 200 -9.59 2.38 -10.92
CA ASP A 200 -10.91 2.02 -10.40
C ASP A 200 -11.09 2.53 -8.98
N CYS A 201 -12.32 2.46 -8.49
CA CYS A 201 -12.64 2.84 -7.12
C CYS A 201 -11.81 2.02 -6.11
N LEU A 202 -11.00 2.71 -5.27
CA LEU A 202 -10.14 2.04 -4.29
C LEU A 202 -10.93 1.24 -3.26
N ARG A 203 -12.10 1.74 -2.83
CA ARG A 203 -12.98 1.04 -1.90
C ARG A 203 -13.58 -0.21 -2.54
N GLU A 204 -14.04 -0.13 -3.76
CA GLU A 204 -14.57 -1.27 -4.50
C GLU A 204 -13.53 -2.37 -4.66
N TYR A 205 -12.33 -2.00 -5.06
CA TYR A 205 -11.23 -2.96 -5.17
C TYR A 205 -10.98 -3.70 -3.85
N MET A 206 -10.96 -2.95 -2.73
CA MET A 206 -10.75 -3.53 -1.41
C MET A 206 -11.89 -4.46 -0.99
N LEU A 207 -13.15 -4.04 -1.15
CA LEU A 207 -14.32 -4.85 -0.83
C LEU A 207 -14.37 -6.11 -1.69
N GLY A 208 -14.11 -5.99 -3.00
CA GLY A 208 -14.01 -7.12 -3.91
C GLY A 208 -12.90 -8.12 -3.55
N TYR A 209 -11.77 -7.63 -3.02
CA TYR A 209 -10.71 -8.48 -2.50
C TYR A 209 -11.19 -9.37 -1.35
N PHE A 210 -12.04 -8.85 -0.46
CA PHE A 210 -12.64 -9.57 0.67
C PHE A 210 -13.94 -10.33 0.30
N GLY A 211 -14.32 -10.33 -0.98
CA GLY A 211 -15.49 -11.06 -1.46
C GLY A 211 -16.82 -10.34 -1.23
N GLU A 212 -16.80 -9.05 -0.90
CA GLU A 212 -18.01 -8.24 -0.80
C GLU A 212 -18.37 -7.57 -2.14
N PRO A 213 -19.67 -7.56 -2.51
CA PRO A 213 -20.11 -6.86 -3.69
C PRO A 213 -19.95 -5.34 -3.50
N ALA A 214 -19.33 -4.69 -4.46
CA ALA A 214 -19.13 -3.26 -4.46
C ALA A 214 -20.00 -2.57 -5.54
N LYS A 215 -20.21 -1.24 -5.39
CA LYS A 215 -21.17 -0.47 -6.20
C LYS A 215 -20.51 0.29 -7.37
N GLY A 216 -19.24 0.04 -7.67
CA GLY A 216 -18.49 0.69 -8.76
C GLY A 216 -17.95 2.08 -8.43
N TYR A 217 -18.65 2.87 -7.64
CA TYR A 217 -18.28 4.25 -7.30
C TYR A 217 -18.64 4.53 -5.84
N CYS A 218 -17.65 4.88 -5.03
CA CYS A 218 -17.89 5.14 -3.61
C CYS A 218 -18.06 6.63 -3.26
N GLY A 219 -17.64 7.56 -4.13
CA GLY A 219 -17.65 9.00 -3.87
C GLY A 219 -16.74 9.46 -2.74
N ASN A 220 -15.94 8.56 -2.14
CA ASN A 220 -15.09 8.83 -0.97
C ASN A 220 -13.73 8.11 -1.08
N CYS A 221 -13.06 8.25 -2.24
CA CYS A 221 -11.67 7.85 -2.44
C CYS A 221 -11.03 8.75 -3.50
N SER A 222 -9.70 8.82 -3.52
CA SER A 222 -8.97 9.67 -4.46
C SER A 222 -9.35 9.41 -5.92
N ASN A 223 -9.52 8.14 -6.31
CA ASN A 223 -9.84 7.79 -7.68
C ASN A 223 -11.26 8.21 -8.10
N CYS A 224 -12.23 8.14 -7.20
CA CYS A 224 -13.59 8.62 -7.47
C CYS A 224 -13.71 10.14 -7.54
N LEU A 225 -12.87 10.86 -6.78
CA LEU A 225 -12.91 12.33 -6.71
C LEU A 225 -12.01 13.02 -7.74
N GLN A 226 -11.08 12.29 -8.36
CA GLN A 226 -10.25 12.81 -9.44
C GLN A 226 -11.01 12.77 -10.77
N ASN A 227 -10.99 13.89 -11.47
CA ASN A 227 -11.42 13.94 -12.86
C ASN A 227 -10.26 13.44 -13.74
N TYR A 228 -10.43 12.27 -14.35
CA TYR A 228 -9.50 11.76 -15.34
C TYR A 228 -10.01 12.12 -16.73
N GLU A 229 -9.11 12.64 -17.56
CA GLU A 229 -9.33 12.74 -18.99
C GLU A 229 -8.97 11.38 -19.62
N GLU A 230 -9.94 10.72 -20.22
CA GLU A 230 -9.70 9.47 -20.94
C GLU A 230 -9.03 9.78 -22.29
N VAL A 231 -7.82 9.24 -22.47
CA VAL A 231 -7.08 9.36 -23.71
C VAL A 231 -6.98 7.98 -24.36
N ASP A 232 -7.45 7.87 -25.61
CA ASP A 232 -7.26 6.64 -26.37
C ASP A 232 -5.79 6.45 -26.75
N VAL A 233 -5.14 5.52 -26.07
CA VAL A 233 -3.75 5.10 -26.30
C VAL A 233 -3.63 3.80 -27.10
N SER A 234 -4.73 3.28 -27.66
CA SER A 234 -4.78 1.97 -28.36
C SER A 234 -3.73 1.87 -29.46
N LYS A 235 -3.49 2.93 -30.20
CA LYS A 235 -2.45 2.99 -31.24
C LYS A 235 -1.05 2.78 -30.64
N TYR A 236 -0.74 3.48 -29.56
CA TYR A 236 0.58 3.39 -28.90
C TYR A 236 0.76 2.06 -28.19
N ALA A 237 -0.28 1.54 -27.56
CA ALA A 237 -0.27 0.22 -26.93
C ALA A 237 0.03 -0.87 -27.96
N ARG A 238 -0.62 -0.84 -29.14
CA ARG A 238 -0.36 -1.78 -30.24
C ARG A 238 1.09 -1.70 -30.72
N ILE A 239 1.61 -0.51 -30.95
CA ILE A 239 3.00 -0.28 -31.35
C ILE A 239 3.95 -0.89 -30.32
N MET A 240 3.70 -0.67 -29.03
CA MET A 240 4.53 -1.21 -27.95
C MET A 240 4.48 -2.73 -27.90
N LEU A 241 3.29 -3.34 -28.04
CA LEU A 241 3.12 -4.79 -28.03
C LEU A 241 3.83 -5.43 -29.22
N CYS A 242 3.70 -4.87 -30.44
CA CYS A 242 4.43 -5.35 -31.60
C CYS A 242 5.96 -5.28 -31.38
N CYS A 243 6.46 -4.18 -30.82
CA CYS A 243 7.88 -4.07 -30.51
C CYS A 243 8.37 -5.11 -29.50
N ILE A 244 7.57 -5.39 -28.47
CA ILE A 244 7.88 -6.44 -27.46
C ILE A 244 7.93 -7.82 -28.13
N GLU A 245 6.98 -8.13 -29.01
CA GLU A 245 6.91 -9.39 -29.74
C GLU A 245 8.10 -9.55 -30.67
N GLU A 246 8.43 -8.52 -31.49
CA GLU A 246 9.61 -8.53 -32.36
C GLU A 246 10.92 -8.69 -31.58
N CYS A 247 10.99 -8.11 -30.38
CA CYS A 247 12.10 -8.27 -29.45
C CYS A 247 12.09 -9.63 -28.71
N ARG A 248 11.12 -10.53 -29.01
CA ARG A 248 10.94 -11.85 -28.40
C ARG A 248 10.86 -11.80 -26.87
N GLU A 249 10.27 -10.75 -26.31
CA GLU A 249 10.06 -10.54 -24.85
C GLU A 249 11.37 -10.59 -24.01
N ARG A 250 12.53 -10.34 -24.62
CA ARG A 250 13.85 -10.52 -23.96
C ARG A 250 14.37 -9.31 -23.24
N TYR A 251 13.78 -8.13 -23.46
CA TYR A 251 14.32 -6.87 -22.97
C TYR A 251 13.38 -6.19 -21.98
N GLY A 252 13.96 -5.54 -20.98
CA GLY A 252 13.21 -4.76 -20.01
C GLY A 252 12.62 -3.47 -20.59
N VAL A 253 11.67 -2.88 -19.89
CA VAL A 253 10.89 -1.70 -20.27
C VAL A 253 11.77 -0.57 -20.81
N THR A 254 12.87 -0.25 -20.13
CA THR A 254 13.78 0.84 -20.55
C THR A 254 14.33 0.62 -21.95
N THR A 255 14.78 -0.61 -22.26
CA THR A 255 15.34 -0.93 -23.59
C THR A 255 14.26 -0.90 -24.66
N ILE A 256 13.05 -1.37 -24.39
CA ILE A 256 11.91 -1.28 -25.31
C ILE A 256 11.55 0.19 -25.58
N LEU A 257 11.46 1.03 -24.54
CA LEU A 257 11.21 2.46 -24.71
C LEU A 257 12.31 3.17 -25.51
N GLU A 258 13.58 2.89 -25.22
CA GLU A 258 14.72 3.41 -25.96
C GLU A 258 14.65 3.01 -27.45
N THR A 259 14.27 1.75 -27.73
CA THR A 259 14.09 1.25 -29.10
C THR A 259 12.96 1.99 -29.82
N LEU A 260 11.80 2.13 -29.17
CA LEU A 260 10.64 2.86 -29.73
C LEU A 260 10.93 4.36 -29.98
N HIS A 261 11.78 4.96 -29.15
CA HIS A 261 12.23 6.35 -29.32
C HIS A 261 13.38 6.51 -30.34
N GLY A 262 13.82 5.42 -30.97
CA GLY A 262 14.94 5.48 -31.92
C GLY A 262 16.27 5.83 -31.26
N SER A 263 16.45 5.53 -29.99
CA SER A 263 17.67 5.80 -29.23
C SER A 263 18.87 5.06 -29.86
N ARG A 264 20.02 5.71 -29.84
CA ARG A 264 21.32 5.11 -30.20
C ARG A 264 22.12 4.66 -28.98
N SER A 265 21.43 4.25 -27.92
CA SER A 265 22.10 3.74 -26.73
C SER A 265 22.93 2.49 -27.08
N GLU A 266 24.00 2.26 -26.33
CA GLU A 266 24.90 1.11 -26.54
C GLU A 266 24.14 -0.22 -26.58
N LYS A 267 23.12 -0.38 -25.73
CA LYS A 267 22.27 -1.58 -25.70
C LYS A 267 21.46 -1.76 -26.97
N VAL A 268 20.80 -0.68 -27.44
CA VAL A 268 19.97 -0.71 -28.66
C VAL A 268 20.83 -1.06 -29.87
N LEU A 269 22.02 -0.47 -30.00
CA LEU A 269 22.96 -0.74 -31.12
C LEU A 269 23.57 -2.13 -31.02
N ARG A 270 24.01 -2.57 -29.83
CA ARG A 270 24.62 -3.86 -29.57
C ARG A 270 23.72 -5.03 -29.98
N TYR A 271 22.42 -4.88 -29.70
CA TYR A 271 21.43 -5.91 -30.01
C TYR A 271 20.70 -5.67 -31.33
N ARG A 272 21.10 -4.66 -32.12
CA ARG A 272 20.51 -4.26 -33.42
C ARG A 272 18.98 -4.05 -33.34
N LEU A 273 18.48 -3.58 -32.21
CA LEU A 273 17.05 -3.36 -32.01
C LEU A 273 16.53 -2.19 -32.85
N ASN A 274 17.40 -1.26 -33.22
CA ASN A 274 17.10 -0.17 -34.14
C ASN A 274 16.77 -0.64 -35.57
N GLU A 275 17.14 -1.87 -35.94
CA GLU A 275 16.83 -2.45 -37.26
C GLU A 275 15.43 -3.08 -37.30
N ASN A 276 14.94 -3.62 -36.16
CA ASN A 276 13.70 -4.36 -36.07
C ASN A 276 12.47 -3.45 -35.84
N CYS A 277 12.61 -2.40 -35.07
CA CYS A 277 11.49 -1.56 -34.61
C CYS A 277 11.42 -0.17 -35.26
N LEU A 278 12.16 0.07 -36.34
CA LEU A 278 12.22 1.36 -37.06
C LEU A 278 10.87 1.84 -37.62
N LEU A 279 9.92 0.96 -37.83
CA LEU A 279 8.58 1.29 -38.31
C LEU A 279 7.70 2.02 -37.30
N TYR A 280 8.12 2.08 -36.03
CA TYR A 280 7.29 2.55 -34.91
C TYR A 280 7.80 3.81 -34.24
N THR A 281 8.87 4.44 -34.76
CA THR A 281 9.38 5.69 -34.22
C THR A 281 8.29 6.76 -34.29
N SER A 282 7.71 7.08 -33.16
CA SER A 282 6.91 8.29 -33.03
C SER A 282 7.82 9.49 -33.28
N PRO A 283 7.41 10.50 -34.06
CA PRO A 283 8.21 11.71 -34.22
C PRO A 283 8.51 12.28 -32.84
N SER A 284 9.79 12.55 -32.59
CA SER A 284 10.27 13.18 -31.37
C SER A 284 9.50 14.48 -31.13
N PRO A 285 9.22 14.89 -29.89
CA PRO A 285 8.67 16.22 -29.61
C PRO A 285 9.51 17.37 -30.22
N ARG A 286 10.78 17.10 -30.58
CA ARG A 286 11.67 18.04 -31.27
C ARG A 286 11.40 18.16 -32.76
N ASP A 287 10.67 17.23 -33.38
CA ASP A 287 10.31 17.26 -34.79
C ASP A 287 8.98 17.98 -35.07
N ARG A 288 8.41 18.62 -34.04
CA ARG A 288 7.19 19.44 -34.12
C ARG A 288 7.47 20.94 -34.09
N SER A 289 8.67 21.37 -34.46
CA SER A 289 8.99 22.80 -34.63
C SER A 289 8.89 23.20 -36.10
#